data_545c3bccd568fed6958c53c292eb4612
#
_entry.id   545c3bccd568fed6958c53c292eb4612
#
_cell.length_a   1.000
_cell.length_b   1.000
_cell.length_c   1.000
_cell.angle_alpha   90.00
_cell.angle_beta   90.00
_cell.angle_gamma   90.00
#
_symmetry.space_group_name_H-M   'P 1'
#
loop_
_entity.id
_entity.type
_entity.pdbx_description
1 polymer ?
#
loop_
_entity_poly.entity_id
_entity_poly.type
_entity_poly.pdbx_seq_one_letter_code
_entity_poly.pdbx_strand_id
1 'polypeptide(L)'
;LMPMNKRNMELSDKEYIELAEKLDAEQVILEDTKIIDNNYENLLKNRIILINDTISELTIDKVVMPLLQMDNDGSGKKITIYVNTNGGSVYDGLVLCNVIENLKTETEVIVLGYAYSMGSIILMSGKNNSKVIRKCYPFSTALIHGGSAYVGGTSSQVKDYFKFNEKFEKRIANFIVSHTNLSEDDYAAIERYEAYMDSDEMLEKGLVDEII
;
A
#
# COMPACT_ATOMS: atom_id res chain seq x y z
N LEU A 1 62.98 -12.68 -6.81
CA LEU A 1 61.93 -11.62 -6.72
C LEU A 1 61.82 -10.98 -8.10
N MET A 2 60.79 -11.43 -8.84
CA MET A 2 60.42 -10.77 -10.11
C MET A 2 59.54 -9.55 -9.81
N PRO A 3 59.75 -8.40 -10.47
CA PRO A 3 58.89 -7.25 -10.29
C PRO A 3 57.52 -7.50 -10.96
N MET A 4 56.44 -7.34 -10.18
CA MET A 4 55.07 -7.32 -10.72
C MET A 4 54.93 -6.19 -11.71
N ASN A 5 54.68 -6.54 -12.97
CA ASN A 5 54.42 -5.62 -14.07
C ASN A 5 53.04 -4.99 -13.84
N LYS A 6 52.96 -3.76 -13.32
CA LYS A 6 51.74 -2.95 -13.34
C LYS A 6 51.48 -2.60 -14.79
N ARG A 7 50.63 -3.39 -15.48
CA ARG A 7 50.00 -2.95 -16.71
C ARG A 7 49.08 -1.79 -16.34
N ASN A 8 49.48 -0.60 -16.65
CA ASN A 8 48.56 0.54 -16.75
C ASN A 8 47.56 0.16 -17.85
N MET A 9 46.35 -0.26 -17.43
CA MET A 9 45.22 -0.30 -18.35
C MET A 9 44.76 1.14 -18.51
N GLU A 10 45.27 1.82 -19.55
CA GLU A 10 44.69 3.05 -20.03
C GLU A 10 43.40 2.68 -20.74
N LEU A 11 42.28 3.22 -20.25
CA LEU A 11 40.98 3.12 -20.91
C LEU A 11 41.07 3.90 -22.23
N SER A 12 40.45 3.40 -23.29
CA SER A 12 40.27 4.18 -24.52
C SER A 12 39.31 5.35 -24.27
N ASP A 13 39.39 6.39 -25.10
CA ASP A 13 38.54 7.57 -25.00
C ASP A 13 37.05 7.19 -24.96
N LYS A 14 36.66 6.13 -25.70
CA LYS A 14 35.29 5.62 -25.73
C LYS A 14 34.89 4.98 -24.37
N GLU A 15 35.76 4.18 -23.79
CA GLU A 15 35.54 3.57 -22.48
C GLU A 15 35.50 4.63 -21.37
N TYR A 16 36.29 5.72 -21.51
CA TYR A 16 36.22 6.86 -20.59
C TYR A 16 34.90 7.60 -20.68
N ILE A 17 34.37 7.83 -21.88
CA ILE A 17 33.08 8.50 -22.10
C ILE A 17 31.93 7.62 -21.54
N GLU A 18 31.88 6.32 -21.85
CA GLU A 18 30.88 5.39 -21.36
C GLU A 18 30.90 5.30 -19.81
N LEU A 19 32.09 5.33 -19.20
CA LEU A 19 32.22 5.30 -17.74
C LEU A 19 31.75 6.63 -17.10
N ALA A 20 32.07 7.76 -17.72
CA ALA A 20 31.62 9.07 -17.25
C ALA A 20 30.11 9.22 -17.34
N GLU A 21 29.50 8.85 -18.47
CA GLU A 21 28.03 8.85 -18.62
C GLU A 21 27.33 7.94 -17.58
N LYS A 22 27.93 6.80 -17.31
CA LYS A 22 27.39 5.89 -16.28
C LYS A 22 27.51 6.47 -14.87
N LEU A 23 28.63 7.10 -14.53
CA LEU A 23 28.84 7.74 -13.23
C LEU A 23 27.90 8.93 -13.03
N ASP A 24 27.70 9.76 -14.06
CA ASP A 24 26.74 10.87 -14.02
C ASP A 24 25.30 10.36 -13.81
N ALA A 25 24.91 9.27 -14.50
CA ALA A 25 23.61 8.65 -14.31
C ALA A 25 23.44 8.07 -12.88
N GLU A 26 24.47 7.40 -12.35
CA GLU A 26 24.45 6.89 -10.97
C GLU A 26 24.36 8.03 -9.94
N GLN A 27 25.05 9.15 -10.18
CA GLN A 27 24.98 10.32 -9.31
C GLN A 27 23.60 10.97 -9.31
N VAL A 28 22.97 11.12 -10.48
CA VAL A 28 21.61 11.64 -10.62
C VAL A 28 20.62 10.74 -9.86
N ILE A 29 20.71 9.43 -10.03
CA ILE A 29 19.85 8.47 -9.29
C ILE A 29 20.04 8.60 -7.78
N LEU A 30 21.27 8.76 -7.30
CA LEU A 30 21.55 8.94 -5.88
C LEU A 30 20.99 10.26 -5.32
N GLU A 31 21.04 11.34 -6.10
CA GLU A 31 20.48 12.63 -5.70
C GLU A 31 18.96 12.59 -5.66
N ASP A 32 18.32 12.00 -6.66
CA ASP A 32 16.87 11.81 -6.70
C ASP A 32 16.38 10.93 -5.53
N THR A 33 17.10 9.86 -5.23
CA THR A 33 16.78 8.99 -4.08
C THR A 33 16.87 9.76 -2.77
N LYS A 34 17.88 10.59 -2.56
CA LYS A 34 18.01 11.43 -1.35
C LYS A 34 16.86 12.43 -1.22
N ILE A 35 16.40 13.03 -2.32
CA ILE A 35 15.26 13.95 -2.32
C ILE A 35 13.99 13.22 -1.90
N ILE A 36 13.75 12.03 -2.45
CA ILE A 36 12.59 11.20 -2.11
C ILE A 36 12.62 10.81 -0.63
N ASP A 37 13.77 10.35 -0.12
CA ASP A 37 13.94 9.97 1.28
C ASP A 37 13.70 11.16 2.22
N ASN A 38 14.24 12.33 1.91
CA ASN A 38 14.04 13.55 2.68
C ASN A 38 12.56 13.97 2.72
N ASN A 39 11.85 13.88 1.59
CA ASN A 39 10.43 14.21 1.53
C ASN A 39 9.61 13.24 2.38
N TYR A 40 9.91 11.96 2.30
CA TYR A 40 9.26 10.92 3.10
C TYR A 40 9.51 11.14 4.60
N GLU A 41 10.75 11.35 5.01
CA GLU A 41 11.08 11.65 6.41
C GLU A 41 10.36 12.90 6.93
N ASN A 42 10.22 13.94 6.10
CA ASN A 42 9.50 15.16 6.48
C ASN A 42 7.99 14.89 6.67
N LEU A 43 7.38 14.04 5.87
CA LEU A 43 6.01 13.60 6.08
C LEU A 43 5.88 12.87 7.41
N LEU A 44 6.76 11.91 7.70
CA LEU A 44 6.74 11.15 8.95
C LEU A 44 6.92 12.06 10.19
N LYS A 45 7.81 13.07 10.14
CA LYS A 45 7.97 14.07 11.21
C LYS A 45 6.68 14.84 11.48
N ASN A 46 5.84 15.03 10.47
CA ASN A 46 4.53 15.66 10.57
C ASN A 46 3.39 14.66 10.82
N ARG A 47 3.72 13.40 11.14
CA ARG A 47 2.77 12.32 11.39
C ARG A 47 1.87 12.01 10.19
N ILE A 48 2.44 12.15 9.00
CA ILE A 48 1.81 11.85 7.73
C ILE A 48 2.46 10.62 7.13
N ILE A 49 1.64 9.64 6.78
CA ILE A 49 2.04 8.42 6.07
C ILE A 49 1.43 8.48 4.67
N LEU A 50 2.23 8.21 3.65
CA LEU A 50 1.77 8.17 2.27
C LEU A 50 1.91 6.75 1.70
N ILE A 51 0.77 6.16 1.34
CA ILE A 51 0.70 4.90 0.59
C ILE A 51 0.55 5.27 -0.88
N ASN A 52 1.67 5.31 -1.61
CA ASN A 52 1.71 5.72 -3.03
C ASN A 52 2.40 4.66 -3.92
N ASP A 53 2.45 3.43 -3.48
CA ASP A 53 3.08 2.30 -4.15
C ASP A 53 2.15 1.09 -4.18
N THR A 54 2.56 0.05 -4.90
CA THR A 54 1.93 -1.27 -4.81
C THR A 54 2.07 -1.82 -3.39
N ILE A 55 0.98 -2.35 -2.85
CA ILE A 55 0.98 -3.03 -1.54
C ILE A 55 1.85 -4.28 -1.62
N SER A 56 2.88 -4.34 -0.80
CA SER A 56 3.90 -5.38 -0.81
C SER A 56 4.58 -5.49 0.55
N GLU A 57 5.57 -6.35 0.68
CA GLU A 57 6.41 -6.46 1.88
C GLU A 57 7.01 -5.11 2.29
N LEU A 58 7.38 -4.24 1.33
CA LEU A 58 7.88 -2.89 1.64
C LEU A 58 6.84 -2.01 2.34
N THR A 59 5.55 -2.30 2.21
CA THR A 59 4.49 -1.59 2.92
C THR A 59 4.61 -1.79 4.44
N ILE A 60 5.12 -2.92 4.89
CA ILE A 60 5.36 -3.19 6.31
C ILE A 60 6.39 -2.19 6.85
N ASP A 61 7.52 -2.03 6.18
CA ASP A 61 8.60 -1.15 6.64
C ASP A 61 8.22 0.33 6.53
N LYS A 62 7.66 0.73 5.38
CA LYS A 62 7.38 2.14 5.09
C LYS A 62 6.10 2.68 5.73
N VAL A 63 5.12 1.83 6.03
CA VAL A 63 3.79 2.25 6.49
C VAL A 63 3.49 1.68 7.87
N VAL A 64 3.54 0.36 8.03
CA VAL A 64 3.13 -0.30 9.28
C VAL A 64 4.05 0.06 10.42
N MET A 65 5.36 0.01 10.22
CA MET A 65 6.33 0.31 11.28
C MET A 65 6.24 1.76 11.77
N PRO A 66 6.23 2.80 10.92
CA PRO A 66 6.01 4.17 11.36
C PRO A 66 4.66 4.38 12.03
N LEU A 67 3.59 3.75 11.52
CA LEU A 67 2.25 3.86 12.09
C LEU A 67 2.20 3.32 13.52
N LEU A 68 2.78 2.15 13.76
CA LEU A 68 2.90 1.57 15.10
C LEU A 68 3.73 2.45 16.04
N GLN A 69 4.82 3.06 15.55
CA GLN A 69 5.62 3.99 16.33
C GLN A 69 4.82 5.23 16.75
N MET A 70 4.10 5.83 15.78
CA MET A 70 3.26 7.00 16.03
C MET A 70 2.11 6.71 17.00
N ASP A 71 1.48 5.54 16.87
CA ASP A 71 0.36 5.15 17.74
C ASP A 71 0.80 4.89 19.20
N ASN A 72 2.09 4.57 19.41
CA ASN A 72 2.62 4.23 20.73
C ASN A 72 3.64 5.24 21.28
N ASP A 73 3.84 6.40 20.67
CA ASP A 73 4.80 7.42 21.11
C ASP A 73 4.34 8.25 22.32
N GLY A 74 3.11 8.05 22.76
CA GLY A 74 2.51 8.74 23.90
C GLY A 74 2.13 10.21 23.64
N SER A 75 2.30 10.71 22.42
CA SER A 75 1.99 12.12 22.08
C SER A 75 0.49 12.40 21.98
N GLY A 76 -0.30 11.40 21.62
CA GLY A 76 -1.73 11.54 21.32
C GLY A 76 -2.05 12.45 20.14
N LYS A 77 -1.04 12.89 19.39
CA LYS A 77 -1.23 13.76 18.22
C LYS A 77 -1.81 12.96 17.05
N LYS A 78 -2.74 13.56 16.34
CA LYS A 78 -3.41 12.97 15.16
C LYS A 78 -2.41 12.44 14.13
N ILE A 79 -2.76 11.31 13.51
CA ILE A 79 -2.05 10.70 12.38
C ILE A 79 -2.87 10.92 11.12
N THR A 80 -2.21 11.16 9.99
CA THR A 80 -2.84 11.22 8.68
C THR A 80 -2.23 10.16 7.77
N ILE A 81 -3.08 9.32 7.17
CA ILE A 81 -2.67 8.30 6.19
C ILE A 81 -3.29 8.68 4.85
N TYR A 82 -2.45 9.05 3.90
CA TYR A 82 -2.88 9.26 2.52
C TYR A 82 -2.79 7.98 1.72
N VAL A 83 -3.83 7.69 0.93
CA VAL A 83 -3.94 6.49 0.09
C VAL A 83 -4.02 6.90 -1.38
N ASN A 84 -3.11 6.36 -2.19
CA ASN A 84 -3.05 6.54 -3.63
C ASN A 84 -2.41 5.28 -4.26
N THR A 85 -3.12 4.15 -4.31
CA THR A 85 -2.53 2.85 -4.68
C THR A 85 -3.46 2.02 -5.55
N ASN A 86 -2.87 1.28 -6.48
CA ASN A 86 -3.56 0.25 -7.26
C ASN A 86 -3.85 -1.04 -6.46
N GLY A 87 -3.39 -1.12 -5.20
CA GLY A 87 -3.49 -2.33 -4.40
C GLY A 87 -2.26 -3.21 -4.53
N GLY A 88 -2.40 -4.51 -4.39
CA GLY A 88 -1.29 -5.48 -4.44
C GLY A 88 -1.51 -6.68 -3.52
N SER A 89 -0.48 -7.06 -2.77
CA SER A 89 -0.50 -8.22 -1.89
C SER A 89 -1.59 -8.14 -0.84
N VAL A 90 -2.48 -9.13 -0.85
CA VAL A 90 -3.58 -9.23 0.14
C VAL A 90 -3.02 -9.47 1.54
N TYR A 91 -2.01 -10.32 1.68
CA TYR A 91 -1.43 -10.65 2.99
C TYR A 91 -0.79 -9.44 3.64
N ASP A 92 0.03 -8.69 2.91
CA ASP A 92 0.69 -7.48 3.43
C ASP A 92 -0.32 -6.38 3.73
N GLY A 93 -1.33 -6.21 2.87
CA GLY A 93 -2.40 -5.26 3.10
C GLY A 93 -3.24 -5.58 4.33
N LEU A 94 -3.54 -6.85 4.60
CA LEU A 94 -4.27 -7.26 5.80
C LEU A 94 -3.49 -7.02 7.10
N VAL A 95 -2.14 -7.02 7.06
CA VAL A 95 -1.34 -6.58 8.21
C VAL A 95 -1.66 -5.12 8.54
N LEU A 96 -1.69 -4.26 7.51
CA LEU A 96 -2.03 -2.85 7.70
C LEU A 96 -3.48 -2.66 8.17
N CYS A 97 -4.44 -3.41 7.60
CA CYS A 97 -5.83 -3.38 8.07
C CYS A 97 -5.93 -3.71 9.56
N ASN A 98 -5.26 -4.78 10.01
CA ASN A 98 -5.25 -5.15 11.43
C ASN A 98 -4.70 -4.02 12.32
N VAL A 99 -3.70 -3.29 11.85
CA VAL A 99 -3.14 -2.15 12.62
C VAL A 99 -4.14 -1.00 12.65
N ILE A 100 -4.72 -0.61 11.51
CA ILE A 100 -5.70 0.50 11.44
C ILE A 100 -6.92 0.21 12.32
N GLU A 101 -7.42 -1.02 12.33
CA GLU A 101 -8.55 -1.43 13.18
C GLU A 101 -8.28 -1.30 14.68
N ASN A 102 -7.01 -1.34 15.09
CA ASN A 102 -6.61 -1.33 16.49
C ASN A 102 -5.87 -0.05 16.92
N LEU A 103 -5.85 0.99 16.10
CA LEU A 103 -5.25 2.28 16.46
C LEU A 103 -5.94 2.89 17.68
N LYS A 104 -5.13 3.45 18.57
CA LYS A 104 -5.56 4.16 19.79
C LYS A 104 -5.56 5.67 19.58
N THR A 105 -4.81 6.14 18.60
CA THR A 105 -4.60 7.54 18.24
C THR A 105 -5.61 7.97 17.19
N GLU A 106 -6.14 9.18 17.31
CA GLU A 106 -7.00 9.76 16.27
C GLU A 106 -6.30 9.77 14.92
N THR A 107 -6.93 9.18 13.91
CA THR A 107 -6.32 8.95 12.60
C THR A 107 -7.30 9.28 11.48
N GLU A 108 -6.81 9.99 10.47
CA GLU A 108 -7.54 10.19 9.21
C GLU A 108 -6.93 9.31 8.13
N VAL A 109 -7.76 8.56 7.41
CA VAL A 109 -7.37 7.81 6.20
C VAL A 109 -8.01 8.51 5.00
N ILE A 110 -7.21 9.10 4.12
CA ILE A 110 -7.67 10.02 3.07
C ILE A 110 -7.24 9.52 1.70
N VAL A 111 -8.19 9.27 0.81
CA VAL A 111 -7.88 8.95 -0.60
C VAL A 111 -7.49 10.21 -1.34
N LEU A 112 -6.25 10.27 -1.88
CA LEU A 112 -5.77 11.39 -2.69
C LEU A 112 -6.32 11.34 -4.11
N GLY A 113 -6.14 10.24 -4.81
CA GLY A 113 -6.57 10.03 -6.18
C GLY A 113 -7.35 8.73 -6.31
N TYR A 114 -6.75 7.62 -5.93
CA TYR A 114 -7.42 6.32 -6.06
C TYR A 114 -7.01 5.33 -4.96
N ALA A 115 -7.96 4.46 -4.61
CA ALA A 115 -7.78 3.35 -3.69
C ALA A 115 -8.35 2.08 -4.35
N TYR A 116 -7.51 1.30 -5.05
CA TYR A 116 -7.96 0.17 -5.85
C TYR A 116 -7.59 -1.16 -5.20
N SER A 117 -8.46 -2.18 -5.39
CA SER A 117 -8.21 -3.55 -4.94
C SER A 117 -7.88 -3.59 -3.45
N MET A 118 -6.71 -4.09 -3.04
CA MET A 118 -6.27 -4.08 -1.65
C MET A 118 -6.24 -2.66 -1.04
N GLY A 119 -6.04 -1.62 -1.86
CA GLY A 119 -6.13 -0.23 -1.42
C GLY A 119 -7.51 0.16 -0.90
N SER A 120 -8.59 -0.32 -1.52
CA SER A 120 -9.97 -0.10 -1.05
C SER A 120 -10.24 -0.85 0.26
N ILE A 121 -9.69 -2.04 0.44
CA ILE A 121 -9.82 -2.81 1.68
C ILE A 121 -9.09 -2.11 2.84
N ILE A 122 -7.91 -1.55 2.59
CA ILE A 122 -7.18 -0.72 3.55
C ILE A 122 -8.01 0.53 3.92
N LEU A 123 -8.59 1.21 2.93
CA LEU A 123 -9.43 2.39 3.16
C LEU A 123 -10.60 2.07 4.09
N MET A 124 -11.32 0.98 3.86
CA MET A 124 -12.51 0.63 4.65
C MET A 124 -12.18 0.07 6.04
N SER A 125 -10.94 -0.37 6.29
CA SER A 125 -10.57 -1.07 7.54
C SER A 125 -10.80 -0.27 8.82
N GLY A 126 -10.80 1.06 8.76
CA GLY A 126 -11.06 1.90 9.93
C GLY A 126 -12.55 2.08 10.33
N LYS A 127 -13.50 1.46 9.62
CA LYS A 127 -14.96 1.66 9.82
C LYS A 127 -15.42 1.47 11.26
N ASN A 128 -14.94 0.45 11.92
CA ASN A 128 -15.39 0.05 13.24
C ASN A 128 -14.52 0.61 14.38
N ASN A 129 -13.49 1.40 14.06
CA ASN A 129 -12.64 2.05 15.03
C ASN A 129 -13.04 3.52 15.22
N SER A 130 -13.58 3.88 16.38
CA SER A 130 -14.01 5.25 16.70
C SER A 130 -12.88 6.30 16.69
N LYS A 131 -11.64 5.88 16.57
CA LYS A 131 -10.46 6.75 16.42
C LYS A 131 -10.11 7.02 14.97
N VAL A 132 -10.71 6.32 14.02
CA VAL A 132 -10.40 6.44 12.60
C VAL A 132 -11.57 7.07 11.85
N ILE A 133 -11.29 8.07 11.03
CA ILE A 133 -12.22 8.65 10.07
C ILE A 133 -11.68 8.47 8.66
N ARG A 134 -12.53 8.06 7.73
CA ARG A 134 -12.16 7.76 6.34
C ARG A 134 -12.71 8.84 5.44
N LYS A 135 -11.83 9.42 4.62
CA LYS A 135 -12.16 10.57 3.77
C LYS A 135 -11.69 10.38 2.34
N CYS A 136 -12.25 11.15 1.42
CA CYS A 136 -11.74 11.26 0.06
C CYS A 136 -11.90 12.68 -0.47
N TYR A 137 -11.14 13.01 -1.51
CA TYR A 137 -11.36 14.23 -2.29
C TYR A 137 -12.42 14.00 -3.38
N PRO A 138 -13.04 15.07 -3.93
CA PRO A 138 -14.15 14.95 -4.89
C PRO A 138 -13.82 14.18 -6.18
N PHE A 139 -12.56 14.18 -6.61
CA PHE A 139 -12.09 13.42 -7.79
C PHE A 139 -11.45 12.09 -7.47
N SER A 140 -11.52 11.66 -6.21
CA SER A 140 -11.01 10.35 -5.82
C SER A 140 -11.90 9.23 -6.33
N THR A 141 -11.30 8.07 -6.57
CA THR A 141 -11.98 6.86 -7.02
C THR A 141 -11.56 5.64 -6.21
N ALA A 142 -12.44 4.65 -6.16
CA ALA A 142 -12.13 3.35 -5.58
C ALA A 142 -12.49 2.22 -6.54
N LEU A 143 -11.88 1.07 -6.36
CA LEU A 143 -12.20 -0.17 -7.07
C LEU A 143 -12.25 -1.33 -6.10
N ILE A 144 -13.36 -2.06 -6.12
CA ILE A 144 -13.48 -3.39 -5.49
C ILE A 144 -13.65 -4.43 -6.60
N HIS A 145 -12.90 -5.52 -6.50
CA HIS A 145 -12.99 -6.65 -7.43
C HIS A 145 -12.56 -7.95 -6.75
N GLY A 146 -12.87 -9.10 -7.37
CA GLY A 146 -12.40 -10.41 -6.93
C GLY A 146 -10.88 -10.51 -7.00
N GLY A 147 -10.27 -11.15 -6.01
CA GLY A 147 -8.83 -11.40 -5.99
C GLY A 147 -8.40 -12.44 -7.01
N SER A 148 -7.11 -12.46 -7.36
CA SER A 148 -6.49 -13.51 -8.15
C SER A 148 -5.42 -14.23 -7.34
N ALA A 149 -5.32 -15.55 -7.51
CA ALA A 149 -4.31 -16.36 -6.85
C ALA A 149 -3.65 -17.31 -7.83
N TYR A 150 -2.35 -17.50 -7.65
CA TYR A 150 -1.59 -18.54 -8.36
C TYR A 150 -1.07 -19.53 -7.32
N VAL A 151 -1.29 -20.82 -7.60
CA VAL A 151 -0.79 -21.89 -6.74
C VAL A 151 -0.08 -22.95 -7.59
N GLY A 152 1.09 -23.35 -7.11
CA GLY A 152 1.88 -24.44 -7.68
C GLY A 152 2.33 -25.40 -6.58
N GLY A 153 2.64 -26.63 -6.95
CA GLY A 153 3.11 -27.66 -6.03
C GLY A 153 2.58 -29.06 -6.35
N THR A 154 2.69 -29.99 -5.42
CA THR A 154 2.12 -31.32 -5.53
C THR A 154 0.58 -31.24 -5.52
N SER A 155 -0.09 -32.26 -6.05
CA SER A 155 -1.56 -32.33 -6.07
C SER A 155 -2.18 -32.19 -4.67
N SER A 156 -1.51 -32.67 -3.62
CA SER A 156 -1.97 -32.53 -2.25
C SER A 156 -1.87 -31.08 -1.77
N GLN A 157 -0.71 -30.44 -1.98
CA GLN A 157 -0.50 -29.02 -1.62
C GLN A 157 -1.50 -28.09 -2.29
N VAL A 158 -1.77 -28.30 -3.59
CA VAL A 158 -2.74 -27.53 -4.35
C VAL A 158 -4.14 -27.67 -3.76
N LYS A 159 -4.57 -28.91 -3.44
CA LYS A 159 -5.89 -29.15 -2.80
C LYS A 159 -6.02 -28.50 -1.42
N ASP A 160 -4.98 -28.58 -0.61
CA ASP A 160 -4.99 -28.01 0.74
C ASP A 160 -5.02 -26.48 0.67
N TYR A 161 -4.31 -25.88 -0.30
CA TYR A 161 -4.36 -24.47 -0.57
C TYR A 161 -5.76 -24.00 -0.98
N PHE A 162 -6.43 -24.69 -1.92
CA PHE A 162 -7.79 -24.33 -2.33
C PHE A 162 -8.78 -24.36 -1.17
N LYS A 163 -8.73 -25.38 -0.31
CA LYS A 163 -9.59 -25.44 0.88
C LYS A 163 -9.35 -24.29 1.86
N PHE A 164 -8.09 -23.88 2.01
CA PHE A 164 -7.74 -22.73 2.84
C PHE A 164 -8.23 -21.43 2.19
N ASN A 165 -7.98 -21.28 0.88
CA ASN A 165 -8.33 -20.07 0.13
C ASN A 165 -9.83 -19.80 0.13
N GLU A 166 -10.68 -20.80 -0.05
CA GLU A 166 -12.14 -20.64 0.05
C GLU A 166 -12.59 -20.05 1.41
N LYS A 167 -11.96 -20.49 2.51
CA LYS A 167 -12.26 -19.93 3.83
C LYS A 167 -11.75 -18.50 3.97
N PHE A 168 -10.60 -18.23 3.38
CA PHE A 168 -9.95 -16.93 3.44
C PHE A 168 -10.72 -15.89 2.61
N GLU A 169 -11.16 -16.23 1.41
CA GLU A 169 -12.01 -15.39 0.57
C GLU A 169 -13.32 -15.03 1.27
N LYS A 170 -13.99 -16.01 1.92
CA LYS A 170 -15.19 -15.75 2.74
C LYS A 170 -14.92 -14.77 3.89
N ARG A 171 -13.74 -14.82 4.50
CA ARG A 171 -13.36 -13.87 5.55
C ARG A 171 -13.19 -12.47 4.99
N ILE A 172 -12.57 -12.32 3.81
CA ILE A 172 -12.43 -11.04 3.12
C ILE A 172 -13.81 -10.51 2.72
N ALA A 173 -14.67 -11.33 2.15
CA ALA A 173 -16.04 -10.96 1.80
C ALA A 173 -16.81 -10.42 3.03
N ASN A 174 -16.79 -11.16 4.15
CA ASN A 174 -17.41 -10.74 5.40
C ASN A 174 -16.80 -9.43 5.94
N PHE A 175 -15.49 -9.26 5.80
CA PHE A 175 -14.82 -8.02 6.17
C PHE A 175 -15.35 -6.85 5.35
N ILE A 176 -15.41 -6.97 4.03
CA ILE A 176 -15.91 -5.91 3.14
C ILE A 176 -17.37 -5.56 3.48
N VAL A 177 -18.24 -6.54 3.59
CA VAL A 177 -19.66 -6.34 3.96
C VAL A 177 -19.81 -5.67 5.33
N SER A 178 -19.04 -6.10 6.33
CA SER A 178 -19.11 -5.50 7.68
C SER A 178 -18.47 -4.11 7.80
N HIS A 179 -17.68 -3.69 6.82
CA HIS A 179 -16.96 -2.40 6.79
C HIS A 179 -17.51 -1.42 5.76
N THR A 180 -18.61 -1.76 5.13
CA THR A 180 -19.29 -0.92 4.13
C THR A 180 -20.79 -0.94 4.34
N ASN A 181 -21.56 -0.29 3.47
CA ASN A 181 -23.01 -0.39 3.40
C ASN A 181 -23.47 -1.42 2.34
N LEU A 182 -22.53 -2.19 1.77
CA LEU A 182 -22.83 -3.25 0.80
C LEU A 182 -23.51 -4.45 1.49
N SER A 183 -24.54 -4.99 0.86
CA SER A 183 -25.11 -6.27 1.24
C SER A 183 -24.25 -7.45 0.74
N GLU A 184 -24.51 -8.66 1.22
CA GLU A 184 -23.88 -9.89 0.69
C GLU A 184 -24.16 -10.07 -0.80
N ASP A 185 -25.39 -9.74 -1.24
CA ASP A 185 -25.80 -9.83 -2.66
C ASP A 185 -25.07 -8.78 -3.52
N ASP A 186 -24.88 -7.56 -3.02
CA ASP A 186 -24.08 -6.53 -3.70
C ASP A 186 -22.65 -6.99 -3.87
N TYR A 187 -22.03 -7.54 -2.82
CA TYR A 187 -20.67 -8.05 -2.90
C TYR A 187 -20.55 -9.24 -3.85
N ALA A 188 -21.49 -10.19 -3.82
CA ALA A 188 -21.50 -11.32 -4.77
C ALA A 188 -21.64 -10.89 -6.23
N ALA A 189 -22.29 -9.76 -6.51
CA ALA A 189 -22.30 -9.15 -7.83
C ALA A 189 -20.94 -8.55 -8.19
N ILE A 190 -20.28 -7.86 -7.24
CA ILE A 190 -18.95 -7.24 -7.40
C ILE A 190 -17.87 -8.28 -7.69
N GLU A 191 -17.91 -9.46 -7.08
CA GLU A 191 -16.95 -10.54 -7.36
C GLU A 191 -16.89 -10.95 -8.85
N ARG A 192 -17.98 -10.71 -9.59
CA ARG A 192 -18.10 -11.04 -11.03
C ARG A 192 -17.69 -9.91 -11.96
N TYR A 193 -17.62 -8.70 -11.42
CA TYR A 193 -17.32 -7.46 -12.16
C TYR A 193 -16.33 -6.61 -11.39
N GLU A 194 -15.72 -5.67 -12.08
CA GLU A 194 -14.94 -4.60 -11.44
C GLU A 194 -15.88 -3.46 -11.04
N ALA A 195 -16.02 -3.21 -9.75
CA ALA A 195 -16.84 -2.11 -9.22
C ALA A 195 -15.99 -0.86 -9.01
N TYR A 196 -15.91 -0.02 -10.03
CA TYR A 196 -15.35 1.33 -9.92
C TYR A 196 -16.37 2.24 -9.25
N MET A 197 -15.90 3.11 -8.36
CA MET A 197 -16.74 4.05 -7.60
C MET A 197 -16.10 5.43 -7.63
N ASP A 198 -16.88 6.45 -7.87
CA ASP A 198 -16.52 7.85 -7.62
C ASP A 198 -16.67 8.21 -6.13
N SER A 199 -16.40 9.47 -5.79
CA SER A 199 -16.46 9.94 -4.40
C SER A 199 -17.86 9.84 -3.79
N ASP A 200 -18.91 10.14 -4.56
CA ASP A 200 -20.30 10.08 -4.10
C ASP A 200 -20.73 8.63 -3.85
N GLU A 201 -20.36 7.72 -4.74
CA GLU A 201 -20.60 6.28 -4.59
C GLU A 201 -19.79 5.68 -3.41
N MET A 202 -18.54 6.13 -3.20
CA MET A 202 -17.75 5.72 -2.03
C MET A 202 -18.44 6.14 -0.72
N LEU A 203 -19.01 7.34 -0.67
CA LEU A 203 -19.74 7.82 0.50
C LEU A 203 -21.05 7.03 0.69
N GLU A 204 -21.85 6.87 -0.36
CA GLU A 204 -23.11 6.12 -0.33
C GLU A 204 -22.90 4.67 0.12
N LYS A 205 -21.90 4.00 -0.44
CA LYS A 205 -21.56 2.62 -0.13
C LYS A 205 -20.75 2.45 1.16
N GLY A 206 -20.43 3.54 1.84
CA GLY A 206 -19.78 3.53 3.14
C GLY A 206 -18.30 3.15 3.13
N LEU A 207 -17.60 3.32 1.99
CA LEU A 207 -16.15 3.17 1.93
C LEU A 207 -15.46 4.33 2.65
N VAL A 208 -16.05 5.52 2.59
CA VAL A 208 -15.63 6.72 3.29
C VAL A 208 -16.74 7.28 4.15
N ASP A 209 -16.38 8.13 5.10
CA ASP A 209 -17.30 8.81 6.02
C ASP A 209 -17.55 10.26 5.59
N GLU A 210 -16.64 10.85 4.77
CA GLU A 210 -16.67 12.26 4.40
C GLU A 210 -15.97 12.52 3.06
N ILE A 211 -16.52 13.42 2.24
CA ILE A 211 -15.86 14.03 1.07
C ILE A 211 -15.39 15.43 1.50
N ILE A 212 -14.10 15.76 1.30
CA ILE A 212 -13.46 16.99 1.79
C ILE A 212 -12.97 17.89 0.67
#